data_99ceaa0fa7563e1161fc505704d3073c
#
_entry.id   99ceaa0fa7563e1161fc505704d3073c
#
_cell.length_a   1.000
_cell.length_b   1.000
_cell.length_c   1.000
_cell.angle_alpha   90.00
_cell.angle_beta   90.00
_cell.angle_gamma   90.00
#
_symmetry.space_group_name_H-M   'P 1'
#
loop_
_entity.id
_entity.type
_entity.pdbx_description
1 polymer ?
#
loop_
_entity_poly.entity_id
_entity_poly.type
_entity_poly.pdbx_seq_one_letter_code
_entity_poly.pdbx_strand_id
1 'polypeptide(L)'
;MRWPSPAFWLKTGACTVVAWSILHGSLNPAAPEATPTAPAATAAGTAPAADPVAAPATLTPAAAPAASERASVDVVVARNDTLDRIFRRLKLNLADLASLRSVPHVREALDSLRPGESLHFEHKDGSLYSLERRLNESQILKVSRDPAEGLKADVLQNPLEMRMRTVRGVIDSSLFEAVAAAGAHDQTAVALADIFGWDVDFVLDVRQGDAFVVTYPEIYRDGVYVRDGPIQAAEFVNNGRDFRAVRYTDPDGGSHYYTPEGKSLHKAFLRTPVEFTRVSSRFNSARYHPILNLIRAHKGVDYAAPMGTPVRAAGDGRIRFAGRMGGYGNLVEIEHSSSVVTVYGHLSRFARGTRVGAHVTQGVVIAYVGMTGLATGPHLHYEYRVNGVFKNPQTVALPGASPIEARWREDFLAKSAPLLVSLEPAAGPMLVSR
;
A
#
# COMPACT_ATOMS: atom_id res chain seq x y z
N MET A 1 -10.01 -61.56 -36.01
CA MET A 1 -9.50 -60.72 -37.10
C MET A 1 -8.42 -59.80 -36.57
N ARG A 2 -7.27 -59.84 -37.22
CA ARG A 2 -5.98 -59.33 -36.75
C ARG A 2 -5.87 -57.82 -36.89
N TRP A 3 -5.29 -57.17 -35.90
CA TRP A 3 -4.77 -55.79 -35.92
C TRP A 3 -3.51 -55.71 -36.80
N PRO A 4 -3.27 -54.61 -37.52
CA PRO A 4 -1.94 -54.23 -37.95
C PRO A 4 -1.34 -53.13 -37.05
N SER A 5 -0.05 -53.32 -36.78
CA SER A 5 0.87 -52.51 -36.01
C SER A 5 1.28 -51.22 -36.74
N PRO A 6 1.85 -50.22 -36.02
CA PRO A 6 2.23 -48.92 -36.57
C PRO A 6 3.64 -48.94 -37.12
N ALA A 7 3.85 -48.41 -38.31
CA ALA A 7 5.15 -47.95 -38.77
C ALA A 7 5.02 -46.88 -39.86
N PHE A 8 5.93 -45.92 -39.77
CA PHE A 8 6.32 -44.98 -40.82
C PHE A 8 5.47 -43.72 -41.03
N TRP A 9 5.98 -42.61 -40.51
CA TRP A 9 6.36 -41.42 -41.29
C TRP A 9 7.34 -40.54 -40.52
N LEU A 10 8.63 -40.75 -40.80
CA LEU A 10 9.68 -39.72 -40.63
C LEU A 10 9.70 -38.90 -41.91
N LYS A 11 9.45 -37.61 -41.86
CA LYS A 11 9.94 -36.62 -42.82
C LYS A 11 10.14 -35.29 -42.13
N THR A 12 11.37 -34.97 -41.82
CA THR A 12 12.15 -33.76 -42.01
C THR A 12 11.35 -32.45 -42.15
N GLY A 13 11.37 -31.64 -41.10
CA GLY A 13 11.06 -30.22 -41.15
C GLY A 13 12.09 -29.48 -40.28
N ALA A 14 12.97 -28.73 -40.93
CA ALA A 14 14.08 -28.00 -40.32
C ALA A 14 13.57 -26.95 -39.34
N CYS A 15 14.03 -27.01 -38.08
CA CYS A 15 13.94 -25.93 -37.12
C CYS A 15 14.98 -24.86 -37.46
N THR A 16 14.55 -23.72 -37.93
CA THR A 16 15.35 -22.49 -37.93
C THR A 16 15.30 -21.87 -36.55
N VAL A 17 16.36 -22.09 -35.79
CA VAL A 17 16.65 -21.35 -34.57
C VAL A 17 17.18 -19.97 -34.97
N VAL A 18 16.43 -18.92 -34.73
CA VAL A 18 16.92 -17.54 -34.81
C VAL A 18 17.57 -17.22 -33.47
N ALA A 19 18.91 -17.35 -33.45
CA ALA A 19 19.71 -16.83 -32.35
C ALA A 19 19.85 -15.33 -32.50
N TRP A 20 19.30 -14.57 -31.54
CA TRP A 20 19.53 -13.13 -31.42
C TRP A 20 20.78 -12.92 -30.57
N SER A 21 21.89 -12.67 -31.27
CA SER A 21 23.16 -12.28 -30.67
C SER A 21 23.07 -10.82 -30.23
N ILE A 22 23.22 -10.58 -28.95
CA ILE A 22 23.42 -9.24 -28.39
C ILE A 22 24.89 -8.88 -28.66
N LEU A 23 25.11 -7.97 -29.62
CA LEU A 23 26.40 -7.34 -29.84
C LEU A 23 26.55 -6.18 -28.83
N HIS A 24 27.49 -6.32 -27.91
CA HIS A 24 28.02 -5.20 -27.14
C HIS A 24 28.93 -4.36 -28.04
N GLY A 25 28.45 -3.19 -28.41
CA GLY A 25 29.24 -2.15 -29.07
C GLY A 25 29.38 -0.96 -28.17
N SER A 26 30.47 -0.86 -27.44
CA SER A 26 30.95 0.34 -26.81
C SER A 26 31.38 1.34 -27.85
N LEU A 27 30.71 2.45 -28.03
CA LEU A 27 31.20 3.61 -28.72
C LEU A 27 30.97 4.84 -27.82
N ASN A 28 32.09 5.34 -27.33
CA ASN A 28 32.23 6.61 -26.64
C ASN A 28 32.46 7.69 -27.71
N PRO A 29 31.67 8.76 -27.80
CA PRO A 29 32.11 9.95 -28.50
C PRO A 29 32.53 11.02 -27.52
N ALA A 30 33.72 11.51 -27.76
CA ALA A 30 34.42 12.61 -27.16
C ALA A 30 33.58 13.91 -27.12
N ALA A 31 33.73 14.62 -26.01
CA ALA A 31 33.27 16.01 -25.85
C ALA A 31 34.12 16.97 -26.72
N PRO A 32 33.54 18.00 -27.31
CA PRO A 32 34.31 19.14 -27.77
C PRO A 32 34.43 20.18 -26.63
N GLU A 33 35.68 20.52 -26.33
CA GLU A 33 36.06 21.73 -25.61
C GLU A 33 35.57 22.96 -26.40
N ALA A 34 34.95 23.88 -25.70
CA ALA A 34 34.76 25.26 -26.20
C ALA A 34 35.12 26.21 -25.07
N THR A 35 36.29 26.79 -25.20
CA THR A 35 36.76 27.98 -24.50
C THR A 35 36.05 29.20 -25.10
N PRO A 36 35.55 30.15 -24.32
CA PRO A 36 35.37 31.50 -24.80
C PRO A 36 36.37 32.44 -24.19
N THR A 37 37.11 33.07 -25.06
CA THR A 37 38.01 34.17 -24.95
C THR A 37 37.32 35.41 -24.35
N ALA A 38 38.01 36.05 -23.40
CA ALA A 38 37.65 37.37 -22.90
C ALA A 38 38.08 38.46 -23.90
N PRO A 39 37.39 39.58 -24.00
CA PRO A 39 37.97 40.84 -24.49
C PRO A 39 38.25 41.80 -23.33
N ALA A 40 39.47 42.25 -23.31
CA ALA A 40 39.91 43.41 -22.54
C ALA A 40 39.38 44.70 -23.16
N ALA A 41 38.93 45.61 -22.33
CA ALA A 41 38.83 47.03 -22.72
C ALA A 41 39.18 47.93 -21.54
N THR A 42 40.24 48.61 -21.73
CA THR A 42 40.84 49.72 -21.05
C THR A 42 39.93 50.93 -20.92
N ALA A 43 39.87 51.59 -19.80
CA ALA A 43 39.81 53.03 -19.73
C ALA A 43 40.23 53.55 -18.33
N ALA A 44 41.22 54.37 -18.32
CA ALA A 44 41.78 55.09 -17.22
C ALA A 44 40.86 56.24 -16.76
N GLY A 45 40.81 56.47 -15.46
CA GLY A 45 40.18 57.65 -14.86
C GLY A 45 40.86 57.95 -13.50
N THR A 46 41.57 59.02 -13.51
CA THR A 46 42.44 59.66 -12.52
C THR A 46 41.74 59.91 -11.16
N ALA A 47 42.54 59.76 -10.12
CA ALA A 47 42.27 60.12 -8.71
C ALA A 47 42.13 61.63 -8.49
N PRO A 48 41.61 62.04 -7.34
CA PRO A 48 42.44 62.84 -6.45
C PRO A 48 42.48 62.32 -5.02
N ALA A 49 43.61 62.59 -4.40
CA ALA A 49 44.00 62.31 -3.05
C ALA A 49 43.20 63.13 -2.03
N ALA A 50 42.87 62.53 -0.91
CA ALA A 50 42.46 63.21 0.31
C ALA A 50 43.15 62.56 1.52
N ASP A 51 43.57 63.38 2.43
CA ASP A 51 44.47 63.20 3.56
C ASP A 51 44.07 62.19 4.63
N PRO A 52 45.03 61.74 5.45
CA PRO A 52 44.77 60.67 6.44
C PRO A 52 44.13 61.24 7.71
N VAL A 53 42.95 60.78 8.03
CA VAL A 53 42.29 60.97 9.32
C VAL A 53 42.69 59.81 10.26
N ALA A 54 43.07 60.15 11.46
CA ALA A 54 43.55 59.28 12.53
C ALA A 54 42.63 58.11 12.85
N ALA A 55 43.24 56.94 13.03
CA ALA A 55 42.53 55.70 13.45
C ALA A 55 42.10 55.81 14.91
N PRO A 56 40.88 55.45 15.27
CA PRO A 56 40.50 55.19 16.63
C PRO A 56 40.99 53.81 17.06
N ALA A 57 41.46 53.73 18.29
CA ALA A 57 42.02 52.56 18.95
C ALA A 57 41.09 51.34 18.85
N THR A 58 41.65 50.25 18.36
CA THR A 58 41.03 48.92 18.33
C THR A 58 40.85 48.42 19.76
N LEU A 59 39.61 48.47 20.26
CA LEU A 59 39.22 47.65 21.41
C LEU A 59 39.14 46.21 20.94
N THR A 60 40.11 45.41 21.33
CA THR A 60 40.08 43.96 21.21
C THR A 60 38.85 43.44 21.94
N PRO A 61 37.87 42.79 21.27
CA PRO A 61 36.81 42.12 21.99
C PRO A 61 37.45 40.96 22.76
N ALA A 62 37.29 40.96 24.06
CA ALA A 62 37.62 39.80 24.90
C ALA A 62 36.89 38.59 24.28
N ALA A 63 37.67 37.58 23.87
CA ALA A 63 37.13 36.33 23.40
C ALA A 63 36.21 35.74 24.47
N ALA A 64 34.91 35.78 24.21
CA ALA A 64 33.97 35.00 24.98
C ALA A 64 34.43 33.53 24.90
N PRO A 65 34.43 32.77 26.01
CA PRO A 65 34.84 31.37 25.98
C PRO A 65 33.94 30.67 24.96
N ALA A 66 34.57 30.05 23.96
CA ALA A 66 33.88 29.24 22.97
C ALA A 66 33.04 28.19 23.72
N ALA A 67 31.74 28.37 23.73
CA ALA A 67 30.85 27.34 24.23
C ALA A 67 31.16 26.11 23.39
N SER A 68 31.74 25.07 24.02
CA SER A 68 32.11 23.86 23.33
C SER A 68 30.84 23.28 22.70
N GLU A 69 30.80 23.25 21.37
CA GLU A 69 29.65 22.84 20.59
C GLU A 69 29.24 21.41 20.95
N ARG A 70 27.93 21.19 21.11
CA ARG A 70 27.37 19.86 21.27
C ARG A 70 27.49 19.16 19.93
N ALA A 71 27.92 17.91 19.94
CA ALA A 71 27.90 17.07 18.76
C ALA A 71 26.48 16.56 18.52
N SER A 72 25.98 16.73 17.31
CA SER A 72 24.69 16.23 16.84
C SER A 72 24.92 15.07 15.88
N VAL A 73 24.24 13.95 16.09
CA VAL A 73 24.37 12.71 15.28
C VAL A 73 23.04 12.06 15.02
N ASP A 74 22.76 11.81 13.76
CA ASP A 74 21.62 10.98 13.32
C ASP A 74 22.06 9.52 13.17
N VAL A 75 21.37 8.62 13.83
CA VAL A 75 21.64 7.18 13.80
C VAL A 75 20.46 6.45 13.19
N VAL A 76 20.67 5.80 12.05
CA VAL A 76 19.72 4.86 11.49
C VAL A 76 19.90 3.51 12.19
N VAL A 77 18.81 2.99 12.77
CA VAL A 77 18.80 1.71 13.48
C VAL A 77 19.02 0.57 12.49
N ALA A 78 20.07 -0.20 12.67
CA ALA A 78 20.36 -1.38 11.87
C ALA A 78 19.63 -2.62 12.41
N ARG A 79 19.61 -3.68 11.61
CA ARG A 79 19.06 -4.98 12.05
C ARG A 79 19.81 -5.50 13.26
N ASN A 80 19.09 -5.85 14.33
CA ASN A 80 19.61 -6.28 15.65
C ASN A 80 20.32 -5.18 16.46
N ASP A 81 20.19 -3.90 16.10
CA ASP A 81 20.62 -2.82 16.98
C ASP A 81 19.75 -2.80 18.25
N THR A 82 20.39 -2.46 19.35
CA THR A 82 19.77 -2.12 20.63
C THR A 82 20.30 -0.76 21.07
N LEU A 83 19.57 -0.06 21.91
CA LEU A 83 20.01 1.23 22.38
C LEU A 83 21.38 1.13 23.10
N ASP A 84 21.64 0.04 23.83
CA ASP A 84 22.94 -0.24 24.45
C ASP A 84 24.08 -0.32 23.43
N ARG A 85 23.86 -1.02 22.30
CA ARG A 85 24.85 -1.08 21.22
C ARG A 85 25.08 0.27 20.57
N ILE A 86 24.02 1.07 20.37
CA ILE A 86 24.12 2.42 19.82
C ILE A 86 24.91 3.32 20.77
N PHE A 87 24.61 3.31 22.07
CA PHE A 87 25.34 4.08 23.07
C PHE A 87 26.83 3.74 23.09
N ARG A 88 27.19 2.44 23.05
CA ARG A 88 28.60 2.00 22.97
C ARG A 88 29.27 2.46 21.67
N ARG A 89 28.58 2.37 20.55
CA ARG A 89 29.09 2.81 19.23
C ARG A 89 29.36 4.31 19.21
N LEU A 90 28.50 5.11 19.82
CA LEU A 90 28.65 6.56 19.95
C LEU A 90 29.53 6.97 21.13
N LYS A 91 30.08 6.03 21.92
CA LYS A 91 30.84 6.27 23.14
C LYS A 91 30.10 7.12 24.17
N LEU A 92 28.78 6.95 24.26
CA LEU A 92 27.95 7.63 25.25
C LEU A 92 27.98 6.93 26.59
N ASN A 93 27.73 7.71 27.65
CA ASN A 93 27.72 7.21 29.02
C ASN A 93 26.57 6.24 29.27
N LEU A 94 26.85 5.01 29.66
CA LEU A 94 25.85 3.99 29.97
C LEU A 94 25.04 4.30 31.23
N ALA A 95 25.52 5.15 32.12
CA ALA A 95 24.75 5.66 33.25
C ALA A 95 23.58 6.51 32.78
N ASP A 96 23.75 7.29 31.71
CA ASP A 96 22.66 8.04 31.10
C ASP A 96 21.58 7.10 30.53
N LEU A 97 21.98 5.99 29.90
CA LEU A 97 21.05 4.98 29.43
C LEU A 97 20.26 4.31 30.59
N ALA A 98 20.95 4.02 31.69
CA ALA A 98 20.31 3.46 32.88
C ALA A 98 19.28 4.43 33.48
N SER A 99 19.66 5.73 33.57
CA SER A 99 18.77 6.80 34.02
C SER A 99 17.54 6.95 33.13
N LEU A 100 17.71 6.89 31.80
CA LEU A 100 16.59 6.93 30.84
C LEU A 100 15.62 5.76 31.02
N ARG A 101 16.14 4.55 31.25
CA ARG A 101 15.31 3.36 31.48
C ARG A 101 14.54 3.39 32.79
N SER A 102 14.97 4.22 33.74
CA SER A 102 14.26 4.41 35.02
C SER A 102 13.07 5.39 34.90
N VAL A 103 13.01 6.19 33.82
CA VAL A 103 11.89 7.11 33.58
C VAL A 103 10.64 6.31 33.20
N PRO A 104 9.51 6.52 33.89
CA PRO A 104 8.24 5.84 33.55
C PRO A 104 7.87 6.07 32.09
N HIS A 105 7.27 5.07 31.44
CA HIS A 105 6.80 5.06 30.04
C HIS A 105 7.89 5.18 28.95
N VAL A 106 9.14 5.45 29.30
CA VAL A 106 10.24 5.62 28.33
C VAL A 106 10.87 4.28 27.96
N ARG A 107 10.94 3.36 28.91
CA ARG A 107 11.59 2.06 28.73
C ARG A 107 11.03 1.28 27.57
N GLU A 108 9.71 1.13 27.47
CA GLU A 108 9.06 0.41 26.39
C GLU A 108 9.33 1.08 25.02
N ALA A 109 9.26 2.43 25.01
CA ALA A 109 9.56 3.23 23.84
C ALA A 109 11.02 3.11 23.40
N LEU A 110 11.97 2.89 24.31
CA LEU A 110 13.39 2.78 23.99
C LEU A 110 13.83 1.34 23.64
N ASP A 111 13.18 0.34 24.19
CA ASP A 111 13.55 -1.08 23.98
C ASP A 111 12.92 -1.65 22.68
N SER A 112 11.92 -0.98 22.07
CA SER A 112 11.19 -1.43 20.87
C SER A 112 11.72 -0.83 19.56
N LEU A 113 13.04 -0.76 19.38
CA LEU A 113 13.65 -0.21 18.15
C LEU A 113 13.33 -1.06 16.92
N ARG A 114 13.04 -0.40 15.78
CA ARG A 114 12.81 -1.05 14.51
C ARG A 114 13.93 -0.72 13.52
N PRO A 115 14.41 -1.69 12.74
CA PRO A 115 15.36 -1.42 11.67
C PRO A 115 14.83 -0.36 10.70
N GLY A 116 15.67 0.61 10.35
CA GLY A 116 15.31 1.74 9.47
C GLY A 116 14.79 2.98 10.20
N GLU A 117 14.50 2.92 11.50
CA GLU A 117 14.18 4.12 12.30
C GLU A 117 15.40 5.04 12.45
N SER A 118 15.18 6.35 12.48
CA SER A 118 16.21 7.34 12.79
C SER A 118 16.07 7.81 14.22
N LEU A 119 17.20 7.86 14.93
CA LEU A 119 17.36 8.43 16.26
C LEU A 119 18.29 9.63 16.16
N HIS A 120 17.86 10.76 16.66
CA HIS A 120 18.67 11.97 16.72
C HIS A 120 19.28 12.13 18.11
N PHE A 121 20.60 12.23 18.20
CA PHE A 121 21.34 12.38 19.45
C PHE A 121 22.10 13.71 19.48
N GLU A 122 21.99 14.42 20.58
CA GLU A 122 22.92 15.50 20.93
C GLU A 122 23.73 15.09 22.16
N HIS A 123 25.04 15.15 22.05
CA HIS A 123 25.94 14.79 23.16
C HIS A 123 27.14 15.69 23.23
N LYS A 124 27.76 15.70 24.40
CA LYS A 124 29.03 16.40 24.66
C LYS A 124 29.86 15.57 25.63
N ASP A 125 31.11 15.32 25.29
CA ASP A 125 32.04 14.55 26.11
C ASP A 125 31.47 13.21 26.61
N GLY A 126 30.71 12.52 25.74
CA GLY A 126 30.08 11.26 26.07
C GLY A 126 28.78 11.36 26.89
N SER A 127 28.45 12.54 27.40
CA SER A 127 27.18 12.77 28.12
C SER A 127 26.03 13.04 27.12
N LEU A 128 24.91 12.40 27.30
CA LEU A 128 23.70 12.64 26.50
C LEU A 128 23.02 13.94 26.94
N TYR A 129 22.74 14.82 25.98
CA TYR A 129 22.02 16.08 26.21
C TYR A 129 20.62 16.01 25.66
N SER A 130 20.42 15.40 24.45
CA SER A 130 19.12 15.21 23.85
C SER A 130 19.08 13.87 23.10
N LEU A 131 17.92 13.23 23.11
CA LEU A 131 17.58 12.11 22.23
C LEU A 131 16.18 12.31 21.72
N GLU A 132 16.01 12.34 20.41
CA GLU A 132 14.71 12.36 19.79
C GLU A 132 14.46 11.06 19.03
N ARG A 133 13.30 10.45 19.27
CA ARG A 133 12.81 9.26 18.57
C ARG A 133 11.36 9.45 18.15
N ARG A 134 11.08 9.22 16.87
CA ARG A 134 9.70 9.18 16.39
C ARG A 134 9.05 7.85 16.79
N LEU A 135 8.01 7.90 17.61
CA LEU A 135 7.27 6.72 18.06
C LEU A 135 6.22 6.26 17.03
N ASN A 136 5.56 7.23 16.41
CA ASN A 136 4.57 7.04 15.34
C ASN A 136 4.43 8.33 14.51
N GLU A 137 3.41 8.38 13.66
CA GLU A 137 3.20 9.55 12.77
C GLU A 137 2.96 10.86 13.53
N SER A 138 2.41 10.83 14.75
CA SER A 138 2.02 12.01 15.53
C SER A 138 2.72 12.16 16.86
N GLN A 139 3.67 11.29 17.20
CA GLN A 139 4.34 11.32 18.51
C GLN A 139 5.85 11.20 18.37
N ILE A 140 6.55 12.07 19.09
CA ILE A 140 8.00 12.08 19.20
C ILE A 140 8.36 11.95 20.67
N LEU A 141 9.17 10.95 21.02
CA LEU A 141 9.83 10.89 22.30
C LEU A 141 11.02 11.87 22.27
N LYS A 142 10.97 12.86 23.12
CA LYS A 142 12.07 13.81 23.32
C LYS A 142 12.64 13.62 24.70
N VAL A 143 13.92 13.29 24.75
CA VAL A 143 14.72 13.28 25.97
C VAL A 143 15.57 14.54 25.99
N SER A 144 15.61 15.20 27.12
CA SER A 144 16.49 16.37 27.33
C SER A 144 17.16 16.30 28.69
N ARG A 145 18.37 16.85 28.80
CA ARG A 145 19.08 16.97 30.07
C ARG A 145 18.73 18.28 30.74
N ASP A 146 18.10 18.20 31.90
CA ASP A 146 17.89 19.31 32.80
C ASP A 146 19.08 19.44 33.73
N PRO A 147 19.64 20.67 33.95
CA PRO A 147 20.78 20.88 34.83
C PRO A 147 20.55 20.51 36.30
N ALA A 148 19.33 20.60 36.79
CA ALA A 148 18.96 20.35 38.19
C ALA A 148 18.42 18.91 38.40
N GLU A 149 17.67 18.36 37.45
CA GLU A 149 16.92 17.13 37.62
C GLU A 149 17.47 15.96 36.79
N GLY A 150 18.48 16.17 35.96
CA GLY A 150 19.05 15.14 35.11
C GLY A 150 18.30 14.91 33.82
N LEU A 151 18.22 13.65 33.34
CA LEU A 151 17.51 13.34 32.10
C LEU A 151 15.99 13.25 32.32
N LYS A 152 15.26 14.04 31.56
CA LYS A 152 13.80 14.03 31.46
C LYS A 152 13.39 13.50 30.10
N ALA A 153 12.22 12.91 30.03
CA ALA A 153 11.66 12.44 28.77
C ALA A 153 10.18 12.76 28.69
N ASP A 154 9.81 13.36 27.59
CA ASP A 154 8.45 13.77 27.26
C ASP A 154 8.03 13.15 25.92
N VAL A 155 6.76 12.78 25.81
CA VAL A 155 6.17 12.41 24.53
C VAL A 155 5.45 13.63 23.96
N LEU A 156 6.08 14.27 23.00
CA LEU A 156 5.54 15.42 22.32
C LEU A 156 4.51 14.96 21.29
N GLN A 157 3.35 15.59 21.29
CA GLN A 157 2.38 15.44 20.23
C GLN A 157 2.79 16.33 19.05
N ASN A 158 2.98 15.71 17.88
CA ASN A 158 3.19 16.42 16.64
C ASN A 158 1.97 16.13 15.74
N PRO A 159 0.91 16.96 15.84
CA PRO A 159 -0.34 16.70 15.17
C PRO A 159 -0.15 16.71 13.64
N LEU A 160 -0.85 15.79 12.99
CA LEU A 160 -0.93 15.76 11.54
C LEU A 160 -1.99 16.75 11.08
N GLU A 161 -1.64 17.58 10.11
CA GLU A 161 -2.59 18.42 9.40
C GLU A 161 -3.18 17.65 8.23
N MET A 162 -4.49 17.66 8.09
CA MET A 162 -5.21 17.09 6.95
C MET A 162 -5.75 18.22 6.07
N ARG A 163 -5.32 18.25 4.82
CA ARG A 163 -5.78 19.22 3.81
C ARG A 163 -6.54 18.47 2.73
N MET A 164 -7.84 18.74 2.62
CA MET A 164 -8.66 18.12 1.58
C MET A 164 -8.23 18.62 0.20
N ARG A 165 -8.00 17.69 -0.70
CA ARG A 165 -7.64 17.94 -2.09
C ARG A 165 -8.63 17.24 -3.01
N THR A 166 -9.09 17.96 -4.05
CA THR A 166 -9.89 17.38 -5.12
C THR A 166 -9.09 17.43 -6.42
N VAL A 167 -8.95 16.28 -7.05
CA VAL A 167 -8.20 16.09 -8.30
C VAL A 167 -9.17 15.58 -9.38
N ARG A 168 -9.01 16.08 -10.60
CA ARG A 168 -9.81 15.70 -11.77
C ARG A 168 -8.88 15.35 -12.92
N GLY A 169 -9.22 14.32 -13.66
CA GLY A 169 -8.45 13.92 -14.83
C GLY A 169 -9.32 13.24 -15.88
N VAL A 170 -8.86 13.35 -17.13
CA VAL A 170 -9.41 12.62 -18.27
C VAL A 170 -8.34 11.62 -18.70
N ILE A 171 -8.75 10.39 -18.97
CA ILE A 171 -7.85 9.32 -19.40
C ILE A 171 -7.58 9.46 -20.88
N ASP A 172 -6.32 9.62 -21.23
CA ASP A 172 -5.85 9.65 -22.62
C ASP A 172 -5.23 8.31 -23.02
N SER A 173 -4.40 7.74 -22.18
CA SER A 173 -3.69 6.48 -22.41
C SER A 173 -3.93 5.46 -21.31
N SER A 174 -3.71 5.84 -20.05
CA SER A 174 -3.90 4.99 -18.88
C SER A 174 -4.39 5.78 -17.66
N LEU A 175 -5.02 5.08 -16.71
CA LEU A 175 -5.43 5.68 -15.45
C LEU A 175 -4.24 6.25 -14.67
N PHE A 176 -3.10 5.52 -14.63
CA PHE A 176 -1.92 5.97 -13.90
C PHE A 176 -1.34 7.27 -14.47
N GLU A 177 -1.22 7.37 -15.80
CA GLU A 177 -0.75 8.59 -16.44
C GLU A 177 -1.71 9.77 -16.24
N ALA A 178 -3.02 9.53 -16.33
CA ALA A 178 -4.02 10.55 -16.07
C ALA A 178 -3.99 11.07 -14.63
N VAL A 179 -3.81 10.17 -13.64
CA VAL A 179 -3.67 10.51 -12.22
C VAL A 179 -2.39 11.32 -11.99
N ALA A 180 -1.26 10.90 -12.58
CA ALA A 180 0.00 11.62 -12.48
C ALA A 180 -0.09 13.02 -13.16
N ALA A 181 -0.70 13.11 -14.34
CA ALA A 181 -0.92 14.38 -15.05
C ALA A 181 -1.82 15.35 -14.25
N ALA A 182 -2.77 14.83 -13.49
CA ALA A 182 -3.61 15.59 -12.57
C ALA A 182 -2.87 15.99 -11.26
N GLY A 183 -1.60 15.59 -11.10
CA GLY A 183 -0.76 15.91 -9.96
C GLY A 183 -1.08 15.09 -8.71
N ALA A 184 -1.72 13.94 -8.85
CA ALA A 184 -1.93 12.98 -7.77
C ALA A 184 -0.91 11.83 -7.85
N HIS A 185 -0.81 11.03 -6.79
CA HIS A 185 0.15 9.93 -6.68
C HIS A 185 -0.44 8.62 -7.21
N ASP A 186 0.42 7.68 -7.60
CA ASP A 186 0.03 6.35 -8.12
C ASP A 186 -0.92 5.59 -7.20
N GLN A 187 -0.80 5.80 -5.88
CA GLN A 187 -1.71 5.23 -4.90
C GLN A 187 -3.18 5.61 -5.12
N THR A 188 -3.44 6.80 -5.68
CA THR A 188 -4.79 7.26 -6.03
C THR A 188 -5.38 6.42 -7.16
N ALA A 189 -4.57 6.04 -8.17
CA ALA A 189 -5.01 5.16 -9.25
C ALA A 189 -5.35 3.76 -8.72
N VAL A 190 -4.51 3.21 -7.85
CA VAL A 190 -4.78 1.92 -7.18
C VAL A 190 -6.05 1.99 -6.36
N ALA A 191 -6.22 3.04 -5.55
CA ALA A 191 -7.41 3.22 -4.72
C ALA A 191 -8.71 3.37 -5.54
N LEU A 192 -8.66 4.06 -6.69
CA LEU A 192 -9.79 4.13 -7.63
C LEU A 192 -10.15 2.74 -8.18
N ALA A 193 -9.13 1.98 -8.59
CA ALA A 193 -9.34 0.61 -9.07
C ALA A 193 -9.92 -0.31 -7.97
N ASP A 194 -9.49 -0.15 -6.73
CA ASP A 194 -10.03 -0.90 -5.59
C ASP A 194 -11.51 -0.53 -5.30
N ILE A 195 -11.86 0.76 -5.42
CA ILE A 195 -13.23 1.23 -5.17
C ILE A 195 -14.20 0.74 -6.25
N PHE A 196 -13.84 0.93 -7.53
CA PHE A 196 -14.73 0.69 -8.67
C PHE A 196 -14.46 -0.62 -9.42
N GLY A 197 -13.42 -1.37 -9.06
CA GLY A 197 -12.99 -2.59 -9.77
C GLY A 197 -14.01 -3.74 -9.79
N TRP A 198 -15.13 -3.59 -9.07
CA TRP A 198 -16.25 -4.50 -9.15
C TRP A 198 -17.25 -4.16 -10.27
N ASP A 199 -17.27 -2.92 -10.68
CA ASP A 199 -18.21 -2.39 -11.67
C ASP A 199 -17.52 -2.04 -12.99
N VAL A 200 -16.19 -1.79 -12.95
CA VAL A 200 -15.33 -1.44 -14.09
C VAL A 200 -14.11 -2.37 -14.10
N ASP A 201 -13.84 -3.02 -15.22
CA ASP A 201 -12.58 -3.73 -15.42
C ASP A 201 -11.51 -2.72 -15.90
N PHE A 202 -10.65 -2.28 -14.98
CA PHE A 202 -9.62 -1.27 -15.26
C PHE A 202 -8.55 -1.73 -16.25
N VAL A 203 -8.50 -3.03 -16.57
CA VAL A 203 -7.59 -3.58 -17.58
C VAL A 203 -8.25 -3.62 -18.97
N LEU A 204 -9.55 -3.95 -19.02
CA LEU A 204 -10.25 -4.22 -20.26
C LEU A 204 -11.25 -3.15 -20.69
N ASP A 205 -11.86 -2.42 -19.74
CA ASP A 205 -13.00 -1.54 -20.00
C ASP A 205 -12.65 -0.07 -20.08
N VAL A 206 -11.48 0.34 -19.54
CA VAL A 206 -11.04 1.74 -19.53
C VAL A 206 -10.66 2.18 -20.94
N ARG A 207 -11.14 3.36 -21.36
CA ARG A 207 -10.97 3.95 -22.69
C ARG A 207 -10.46 5.37 -22.60
N GLN A 208 -9.88 5.82 -23.71
CA GLN A 208 -9.61 7.24 -23.93
C GLN A 208 -10.92 8.04 -23.85
N GLY A 209 -10.91 9.13 -23.09
CA GLY A 209 -12.08 9.98 -22.84
C GLY A 209 -12.84 9.64 -21.56
N ASP A 210 -12.54 8.51 -20.90
CA ASP A 210 -13.03 8.24 -19.55
C ASP A 210 -12.44 9.26 -18.58
N ALA A 211 -13.14 9.56 -17.50
CA ALA A 211 -12.74 10.62 -16.58
C ALA A 211 -12.90 10.20 -15.11
N PHE A 212 -12.18 10.88 -14.25
CA PHE A 212 -12.33 10.70 -12.81
C PHE A 212 -12.29 12.03 -12.05
N VAL A 213 -12.94 12.03 -10.91
CA VAL A 213 -12.81 13.05 -9.87
C VAL A 213 -12.61 12.33 -8.55
N VAL A 214 -11.62 12.75 -7.77
CA VAL A 214 -11.34 12.18 -6.44
C VAL A 214 -11.12 13.28 -5.43
N THR A 215 -11.67 13.10 -4.23
CA THR A 215 -11.45 13.96 -3.08
C THR A 215 -10.85 13.12 -1.95
N TYR A 216 -9.67 13.51 -1.47
CA TYR A 216 -8.94 12.82 -0.42
C TYR A 216 -8.15 13.81 0.44
N PRO A 217 -7.81 13.49 1.71
CA PRO A 217 -6.94 14.31 2.51
C PRO A 217 -5.47 14.05 2.16
N GLU A 218 -4.71 15.10 1.90
CA GLU A 218 -3.26 15.09 2.00
C GLU A 218 -2.86 15.30 3.46
N ILE A 219 -1.96 14.49 3.94
CA ILE A 219 -1.51 14.51 5.35
C ILE A 219 -0.14 15.18 5.40
N TYR A 220 -0.06 16.24 6.19
CA TYR A 220 1.14 17.03 6.41
C TYR A 220 1.58 16.95 7.86
N ARG A 221 2.88 17.14 8.07
CA ARG A 221 3.50 17.33 9.38
C ARG A 221 4.49 18.48 9.29
N ASP A 222 4.34 19.46 10.17
CA ASP A 222 5.18 20.68 10.16
C ASP A 222 5.21 21.35 8.78
N GLY A 223 4.10 21.33 8.06
CA GLY A 223 4.01 21.87 6.70
C GLY A 223 4.61 20.97 5.60
N VAL A 224 5.25 19.85 5.95
CA VAL A 224 5.83 18.89 5.01
C VAL A 224 4.82 17.78 4.70
N TYR A 225 4.63 17.50 3.41
CA TYR A 225 3.80 16.39 2.95
C TYR A 225 4.34 15.05 3.45
N VAL A 226 3.46 14.22 4.00
CA VAL A 226 3.79 12.89 4.51
C VAL A 226 3.24 11.79 3.60
N ARG A 227 1.93 11.85 3.30
CA ARG A 227 1.21 10.86 2.47
C ARG A 227 -0.20 11.31 2.17
N ASP A 228 -0.82 10.61 1.23
CA ASP A 228 -2.26 10.72 1.02
C ASP A 228 -3.02 9.91 2.07
N GLY A 229 -4.20 10.40 2.44
CA GLY A 229 -5.18 9.63 3.19
C GLY A 229 -6.13 8.88 2.26
N PRO A 230 -7.08 8.12 2.83
CA PRO A 230 -8.05 7.37 2.03
C PRO A 230 -8.97 8.32 1.25
N ILE A 231 -9.33 7.93 0.02
CA ILE A 231 -10.32 8.66 -0.79
C ILE A 231 -11.61 8.81 0.03
N GLN A 232 -12.13 10.03 0.11
CA GLN A 232 -13.39 10.33 0.82
C GLN A 232 -14.58 10.31 -0.12
N ALA A 233 -14.39 10.81 -1.35
CA ALA A 233 -15.36 10.70 -2.42
C ALA A 233 -14.66 10.52 -3.75
N ALA A 234 -15.29 9.79 -4.65
CA ALA A 234 -14.81 9.58 -6.01
C ALA A 234 -15.96 9.50 -7.00
N GLU A 235 -15.70 9.96 -8.20
CA GLU A 235 -16.51 9.73 -9.38
C GLU A 235 -15.61 9.16 -10.48
N PHE A 236 -16.10 8.14 -11.17
CA PHE A 236 -15.44 7.56 -12.33
C PHE A 236 -16.44 7.46 -13.46
N VAL A 237 -16.16 8.12 -14.58
CA VAL A 237 -16.98 8.06 -15.78
C VAL A 237 -16.34 7.08 -16.75
N ASN A 238 -17.02 5.99 -17.03
CA ASN A 238 -16.56 4.94 -17.95
C ASN A 238 -17.60 4.67 -19.04
N ASN A 239 -17.22 4.85 -20.28
CA ASN A 239 -18.12 4.69 -21.44
C ASN A 239 -19.43 5.49 -21.28
N GLY A 240 -19.38 6.72 -20.73
CA GLY A 240 -20.54 7.58 -20.49
C GLY A 240 -21.45 7.15 -19.34
N ARG A 241 -21.02 6.21 -18.50
CA ARG A 241 -21.71 5.82 -17.27
C ARG A 241 -20.96 6.37 -16.05
N ASP A 242 -21.68 7.00 -15.15
CA ASP A 242 -21.16 7.59 -13.93
C ASP A 242 -21.21 6.57 -12.77
N PHE A 243 -20.08 6.38 -12.12
CA PHE A 243 -19.93 5.60 -10.91
C PHE A 243 -19.49 6.54 -9.79
N ARG A 244 -20.28 6.66 -8.73
CA ARG A 244 -19.97 7.54 -7.59
C ARG A 244 -19.78 6.73 -6.33
N ALA A 245 -18.77 7.12 -5.54
CA ALA A 245 -18.40 6.49 -4.29
C ALA A 245 -18.22 7.54 -3.19
N VAL A 246 -18.74 7.26 -2.01
CA VAL A 246 -18.47 8.03 -0.80
C VAL A 246 -17.99 7.08 0.29
N ARG A 247 -16.92 7.46 0.94
CA ARG A 247 -16.41 6.74 2.11
C ARG A 247 -17.22 7.14 3.34
N TYR A 248 -17.73 6.16 4.03
CA TYR A 248 -18.43 6.36 5.29
C TYR A 248 -17.82 5.50 6.38
N THR A 249 -17.55 6.14 7.52
CA THR A 249 -17.15 5.45 8.74
C THR A 249 -18.32 5.49 9.70
N ASP A 250 -18.84 4.33 10.03
CA ASP A 250 -19.93 4.19 10.98
C ASP A 250 -19.47 4.46 12.42
N PRO A 251 -20.38 4.70 13.35
CA PRO A 251 -20.04 4.92 14.76
C PRO A 251 -19.38 3.71 15.46
N ASP A 252 -19.51 2.51 14.90
CA ASP A 252 -18.86 1.30 15.40
C ASP A 252 -17.41 1.17 14.88
N GLY A 253 -16.96 2.12 14.00
CA GLY A 253 -15.59 2.23 13.46
C GLY A 253 -15.38 1.51 12.14
N GLY A 254 -16.41 0.88 11.55
CA GLY A 254 -16.37 0.27 10.23
C GLY A 254 -16.32 1.34 9.13
N SER A 255 -15.39 1.19 8.17
CA SER A 255 -15.23 2.15 7.08
C SER A 255 -15.38 1.46 5.74
N HIS A 256 -16.36 1.88 4.96
CA HIS A 256 -16.67 1.28 3.65
C HIS A 256 -17.08 2.34 2.63
N TYR A 257 -17.07 1.96 1.34
CA TYR A 257 -17.54 2.82 0.25
C TYR A 257 -18.96 2.48 -0.13
N TYR A 258 -19.76 3.52 -0.33
CA TYR A 258 -21.18 3.42 -0.69
C TYR A 258 -21.49 4.32 -1.88
N THR A 259 -22.52 3.96 -2.66
CA THR A 259 -23.11 4.89 -3.63
C THR A 259 -23.79 6.05 -2.88
N PRO A 260 -24.13 7.16 -3.56
CA PRO A 260 -24.88 8.26 -2.94
C PRO A 260 -26.21 7.82 -2.27
N GLU A 261 -26.83 6.74 -2.79
CA GLU A 261 -28.07 6.15 -2.25
C GLU A 261 -27.83 5.22 -1.05
N GLY A 262 -26.57 5.01 -0.65
CA GLY A 262 -26.21 4.13 0.46
C GLY A 262 -26.14 2.65 0.12
N LYS A 263 -26.01 2.28 -1.16
CA LYS A 263 -25.71 0.91 -1.58
C LYS A 263 -24.22 0.67 -1.42
N SER A 264 -23.81 -0.45 -0.83
CA SER A 264 -22.39 -0.78 -0.73
C SER A 264 -21.79 -1.03 -2.11
N LEU A 265 -20.65 -0.39 -2.38
CA LEU A 265 -19.82 -0.66 -3.55
C LEU A 265 -18.98 -1.92 -3.38
N HIS A 266 -18.81 -2.35 -2.15
CA HIS A 266 -18.13 -3.59 -1.85
C HIS A 266 -19.04 -4.78 -2.22
N LYS A 267 -18.55 -5.72 -2.98
CA LYS A 267 -19.29 -6.98 -3.20
C LYS A 267 -19.13 -7.84 -1.95
N ALA A 268 -20.17 -8.54 -1.59
CA ALA A 268 -20.14 -9.46 -0.45
C ALA A 268 -19.09 -10.57 -0.60
N PHE A 269 -18.62 -10.83 -1.84
CA PHE A 269 -17.69 -11.91 -2.12
C PHE A 269 -16.64 -11.54 -3.17
N LEU A 270 -15.38 -11.94 -2.91
CA LEU A 270 -14.33 -12.00 -3.91
C LEU A 270 -14.63 -13.12 -4.92
N ARG A 271 -14.56 -12.83 -6.22
CA ARG A 271 -14.65 -13.87 -7.26
C ARG A 271 -13.44 -14.79 -7.23
N THR A 272 -12.29 -14.25 -6.85
CA THR A 272 -11.01 -14.94 -6.85
C THR A 272 -10.30 -14.68 -5.52
N PRO A 273 -10.31 -15.64 -4.59
CA PRO A 273 -9.75 -15.49 -3.25
C PRO A 273 -8.25 -15.80 -3.19
N VAL A 274 -7.55 -15.79 -4.31
CA VAL A 274 -6.11 -16.08 -4.43
C VAL A 274 -5.52 -15.37 -5.65
N GLU A 275 -4.28 -14.90 -5.53
CA GLU A 275 -3.50 -14.50 -6.69
C GLU A 275 -3.09 -15.74 -7.48
N PHE A 276 -3.39 -15.80 -8.78
CA PHE A 276 -3.19 -16.99 -9.60
C PHE A 276 -2.55 -16.66 -10.95
N THR A 277 -1.88 -17.64 -11.54
CA THR A 277 -1.28 -17.50 -12.86
C THR A 277 -2.27 -17.82 -13.98
N ARG A 278 -3.16 -18.79 -13.75
CA ARG A 278 -4.19 -19.21 -14.71
C ARG A 278 -5.29 -20.03 -14.03
N VAL A 279 -6.46 -20.06 -14.64
CA VAL A 279 -7.51 -21.02 -14.29
C VAL A 279 -7.13 -22.37 -14.91
N SER A 280 -6.72 -23.32 -14.08
CA SER A 280 -6.30 -24.66 -14.53
C SER A 280 -7.48 -25.59 -14.82
N SER A 281 -8.60 -25.38 -14.12
CA SER A 281 -9.84 -26.11 -14.39
C SER A 281 -11.06 -25.28 -14.04
N ARG A 282 -12.01 -25.17 -14.98
CA ARG A 282 -13.26 -24.44 -14.80
C ARG A 282 -14.31 -25.33 -14.14
N PHE A 283 -15.33 -24.69 -13.56
CA PHE A 283 -16.56 -25.35 -13.12
C PHE A 283 -17.20 -26.12 -14.28
N ASN A 284 -17.48 -27.42 -14.07
CA ASN A 284 -18.09 -28.28 -15.09
C ASN A 284 -18.88 -29.39 -14.43
N SER A 285 -20.16 -29.52 -14.80
CA SER A 285 -21.07 -30.55 -14.28
C SER A 285 -20.77 -31.96 -14.78
N ALA A 286 -20.03 -32.13 -15.90
CA ALA A 286 -19.76 -33.40 -16.56
C ALA A 286 -18.30 -33.49 -17.05
N ARG A 287 -17.30 -33.37 -16.15
CA ARG A 287 -15.89 -33.41 -16.49
C ARG A 287 -15.32 -34.81 -16.38
N TYR A 288 -14.47 -35.20 -17.34
CA TYR A 288 -13.56 -36.36 -17.19
C TYR A 288 -12.50 -36.12 -16.14
N HIS A 289 -12.48 -36.95 -15.10
CA HIS A 289 -11.56 -36.82 -13.98
C HIS A 289 -10.23 -37.55 -14.28
N PRO A 290 -9.09 -36.86 -14.42
CA PRO A 290 -7.86 -37.47 -14.94
C PRO A 290 -7.25 -38.54 -14.03
N ILE A 291 -7.46 -38.44 -12.72
CA ILE A 291 -6.92 -39.41 -11.74
C ILE A 291 -7.83 -40.63 -11.61
N LEU A 292 -9.15 -40.41 -11.57
CA LEU A 292 -10.14 -41.46 -11.34
C LEU A 292 -10.63 -42.13 -12.62
N ASN A 293 -10.24 -41.62 -13.78
CA ASN A 293 -10.56 -42.14 -15.10
C ASN A 293 -12.08 -42.35 -15.33
N LEU A 294 -12.87 -41.41 -14.78
CA LEU A 294 -14.34 -41.45 -14.89
C LEU A 294 -14.93 -40.03 -15.06
N ILE A 295 -16.15 -39.93 -15.53
CA ILE A 295 -16.87 -38.65 -15.61
C ILE A 295 -17.31 -38.26 -14.20
N ARG A 296 -16.80 -37.17 -13.69
CA ARG A 296 -17.15 -36.59 -12.38
C ARG A 296 -17.29 -35.08 -12.49
N ALA A 297 -18.38 -34.56 -11.93
CA ALA A 297 -18.61 -33.13 -11.90
C ALA A 297 -17.45 -32.41 -11.15
N HIS A 298 -16.89 -31.37 -11.77
CA HIS A 298 -15.99 -30.42 -11.11
C HIS A 298 -16.82 -29.30 -10.48
N LYS A 299 -17.03 -29.40 -9.18
CA LYS A 299 -17.98 -28.58 -8.42
C LYS A 299 -17.43 -27.20 -8.03
N GLY A 300 -16.19 -26.87 -8.43
CA GLY A 300 -15.50 -25.63 -8.16
C GLY A 300 -14.68 -25.12 -9.34
N VAL A 301 -13.82 -24.19 -9.07
CA VAL A 301 -12.80 -23.68 -10.02
C VAL A 301 -11.44 -23.93 -9.41
N ASP A 302 -10.50 -24.41 -10.22
CA ASP A 302 -9.11 -24.62 -9.81
C ASP A 302 -8.25 -23.46 -10.33
N TYR A 303 -7.68 -22.70 -9.40
CA TYR A 303 -6.77 -21.59 -9.66
C TYR A 303 -5.33 -22.05 -9.45
N ALA A 304 -4.57 -22.21 -10.53
CA ALA A 304 -3.14 -22.57 -10.46
C ALA A 304 -2.35 -21.40 -9.87
N ALA A 305 -1.65 -21.65 -8.79
CA ALA A 305 -0.79 -20.69 -8.12
C ALA A 305 0.39 -21.41 -7.46
N PRO A 306 1.54 -20.74 -7.25
CA PRO A 306 2.67 -21.30 -6.54
C PRO A 306 2.28 -21.80 -5.15
N MET A 307 2.95 -22.89 -4.70
CA MET A 307 2.75 -23.40 -3.34
C MET A 307 3.10 -22.30 -2.32
N GLY A 308 2.24 -22.11 -1.33
CA GLY A 308 2.41 -21.07 -0.29
C GLY A 308 1.82 -19.72 -0.63
N THR A 309 1.24 -19.51 -1.83
CA THR A 309 0.49 -18.29 -2.16
C THR A 309 -0.66 -18.10 -1.14
N PRO A 310 -0.84 -16.89 -0.60
CA PRO A 310 -1.91 -16.61 0.36
C PRO A 310 -3.30 -16.85 -0.22
N VAL A 311 -4.14 -17.58 0.51
CA VAL A 311 -5.56 -17.76 0.22
C VAL A 311 -6.37 -16.91 1.18
N ARG A 312 -7.26 -16.08 0.64
CA ARG A 312 -8.05 -15.10 1.40
C ARG A 312 -9.50 -15.57 1.57
N ALA A 313 -10.15 -15.14 2.65
CA ALA A 313 -11.59 -15.32 2.81
C ALA A 313 -12.32 -14.56 1.69
N ALA A 314 -13.19 -15.22 0.94
CA ALA A 314 -13.93 -14.60 -0.16
C ALA A 314 -14.97 -13.58 0.33
N GLY A 315 -15.45 -13.71 1.57
CA GLY A 315 -16.43 -12.82 2.19
C GLY A 315 -16.34 -12.88 3.71
N ASP A 316 -17.06 -11.99 4.38
CA ASP A 316 -17.23 -12.02 5.83
C ASP A 316 -17.99 -13.29 6.23
N GLY A 317 -17.62 -13.92 7.33
CA GLY A 317 -18.31 -15.13 7.77
C GLY A 317 -17.67 -15.81 8.96
N ARG A 318 -18.15 -17.00 9.24
CA ARG A 318 -17.66 -17.86 10.33
C ARG A 318 -17.10 -19.15 9.75
N ILE A 319 -15.89 -19.54 10.17
CA ILE A 319 -15.30 -20.82 9.75
C ILE A 319 -16.11 -21.96 10.36
N ARG A 320 -16.74 -22.76 9.53
CA ARG A 320 -17.52 -23.95 9.95
C ARG A 320 -16.70 -25.23 9.92
N PHE A 321 -15.62 -25.25 9.10
CA PHE A 321 -14.67 -26.36 9.05
C PHE A 321 -13.27 -25.87 8.75
N ALA A 322 -12.27 -26.41 9.42
CA ALA A 322 -10.85 -26.25 9.12
C ALA A 322 -10.14 -27.55 9.51
N GLY A 323 -9.67 -28.31 8.51
CA GLY A 323 -9.10 -29.63 8.74
C GLY A 323 -8.84 -30.39 7.45
N ARG A 324 -8.56 -31.71 7.55
CA ARG A 324 -8.35 -32.58 6.40
C ARG A 324 -9.64 -33.32 6.05
N MET A 325 -10.04 -33.31 4.77
CA MET A 325 -11.25 -33.95 4.30
C MET A 325 -11.03 -34.63 2.94
N GLY A 326 -10.98 -35.96 2.95
CA GLY A 326 -10.98 -36.81 1.75
C GLY A 326 -10.15 -36.28 0.57
N GLY A 327 -10.73 -36.22 -0.60
CA GLY A 327 -10.09 -35.75 -1.83
C GLY A 327 -9.70 -34.26 -1.84
N TYR A 328 -10.32 -33.43 -1.00
CA TYR A 328 -9.96 -32.00 -0.87
C TYR A 328 -8.61 -31.76 -0.15
N GLY A 329 -8.09 -32.77 0.56
CA GLY A 329 -6.93 -32.59 1.39
C GLY A 329 -7.20 -31.67 2.58
N ASN A 330 -6.30 -30.71 2.84
CA ASN A 330 -6.57 -29.67 3.83
C ASN A 330 -7.58 -28.68 3.25
N LEU A 331 -8.62 -28.40 4.05
CA LEU A 331 -9.82 -27.69 3.63
C LEU A 331 -10.23 -26.65 4.66
N VAL A 332 -10.69 -25.50 4.21
CA VAL A 332 -11.45 -24.52 4.99
C VAL A 332 -12.83 -24.37 4.36
N GLU A 333 -13.88 -24.37 5.19
CA GLU A 333 -15.23 -23.95 4.80
C GLU A 333 -15.63 -22.73 5.62
N ILE A 334 -16.15 -21.69 4.95
CA ILE A 334 -16.69 -20.49 5.57
C ILE A 334 -18.17 -20.40 5.28
N GLU A 335 -18.96 -20.24 6.33
CA GLU A 335 -20.38 -19.91 6.25
C GLU A 335 -20.53 -18.38 6.37
N HIS A 336 -21.07 -17.77 5.33
CA HIS A 336 -21.24 -16.31 5.22
C HIS A 336 -22.65 -15.86 5.62
N SER A 337 -23.63 -16.72 5.37
CA SER A 337 -25.02 -16.57 5.77
C SER A 337 -25.66 -17.95 5.82
N SER A 338 -26.88 -18.04 6.26
CA SER A 338 -27.63 -19.31 6.28
C SER A 338 -27.70 -20.01 4.91
N SER A 339 -27.46 -19.29 3.83
CA SER A 339 -27.58 -19.80 2.46
C SER A 339 -26.27 -19.92 1.70
N VAL A 340 -25.20 -19.22 2.09
CA VAL A 340 -23.95 -19.14 1.31
C VAL A 340 -22.78 -19.73 2.07
N VAL A 341 -22.07 -20.66 1.41
CA VAL A 341 -20.84 -21.30 1.90
C VAL A 341 -19.78 -21.25 0.82
N THR A 342 -18.54 -20.86 1.20
CA THR A 342 -17.36 -21.00 0.34
C THR A 342 -16.42 -22.08 0.87
N VAL A 343 -15.75 -22.75 -0.07
CA VAL A 343 -14.86 -23.88 0.23
C VAL A 343 -13.51 -23.67 -0.44
N TYR A 344 -12.44 -23.93 0.31
CA TYR A 344 -11.06 -23.73 -0.09
C TYR A 344 -10.28 -25.04 0.13
N GLY A 345 -9.95 -25.73 -0.95
CA GLY A 345 -9.31 -27.05 -0.93
C GLY A 345 -7.86 -27.07 -1.35
N HIS A 346 -7.20 -28.23 -1.16
CA HIS A 346 -5.81 -28.56 -1.50
C HIS A 346 -4.76 -27.67 -0.80
N LEU A 347 -5.12 -27.11 0.38
CA LEU A 347 -4.28 -26.18 1.13
C LEU A 347 -3.01 -26.85 1.66
N SER A 348 -1.90 -26.10 1.72
CA SER A 348 -0.65 -26.57 2.34
C SER A 348 -0.71 -26.47 3.86
N ARG A 349 -1.19 -25.35 4.37
CA ARG A 349 -1.33 -25.04 5.81
C ARG A 349 -2.41 -23.99 6.04
N PHE A 350 -2.89 -23.92 7.26
CA PHE A 350 -3.82 -22.88 7.71
C PHE A 350 -3.06 -21.65 8.20
N ALA A 351 -3.66 -20.47 8.08
CA ALA A 351 -3.12 -19.25 8.66
C ALA A 351 -3.36 -19.23 10.19
N ARG A 352 -2.61 -18.39 10.90
CA ARG A 352 -2.79 -18.22 12.34
C ARG A 352 -4.21 -17.72 12.63
N GLY A 353 -4.91 -18.36 13.56
CA GLY A 353 -6.29 -18.00 13.92
C GLY A 353 -7.37 -18.70 13.09
N THR A 354 -7.03 -19.42 12.01
CA THR A 354 -7.99 -20.21 11.23
C THR A 354 -8.40 -21.47 12.00
N ARG A 355 -9.56 -21.42 12.62
CA ARG A 355 -10.13 -22.52 13.41
C ARG A 355 -11.66 -22.48 13.34
N VAL A 356 -12.29 -23.63 13.55
CA VAL A 356 -13.75 -23.71 13.60
C VAL A 356 -14.32 -22.73 14.62
N GLY A 357 -15.36 -22.02 14.24
CA GLY A 357 -16.04 -21.00 15.03
C GLY A 357 -15.40 -19.59 14.94
N ALA A 358 -14.18 -19.44 14.38
CA ALA A 358 -13.58 -18.13 14.21
C ALA A 358 -14.35 -17.29 13.19
N HIS A 359 -14.54 -16.01 13.52
CA HIS A 359 -15.06 -15.01 12.57
C HIS A 359 -13.90 -14.54 11.67
N VAL A 360 -14.16 -14.37 10.38
CA VAL A 360 -13.22 -13.84 9.40
C VAL A 360 -13.90 -12.75 8.59
N THR A 361 -13.12 -11.74 8.20
CA THR A 361 -13.55 -10.69 7.29
C THR A 361 -13.01 -10.96 5.88
N GLN A 362 -13.69 -10.44 4.87
CA GLN A 362 -13.28 -10.57 3.47
C GLN A 362 -11.83 -10.10 3.29
N GLY A 363 -11.05 -10.82 2.49
CA GLY A 363 -9.66 -10.49 2.19
C GLY A 363 -8.63 -10.96 3.22
N VAL A 364 -9.05 -11.36 4.43
CA VAL A 364 -8.13 -11.89 5.45
C VAL A 364 -7.54 -13.22 4.97
N VAL A 365 -6.22 -13.39 5.14
CA VAL A 365 -5.54 -14.66 4.81
C VAL A 365 -5.98 -15.74 5.77
N ILE A 366 -6.57 -16.81 5.22
CA ILE A 366 -7.07 -17.96 5.98
C ILE A 366 -6.20 -19.21 5.82
N ALA A 367 -5.46 -19.31 4.71
CA ALA A 367 -4.65 -20.48 4.41
C ALA A 367 -3.63 -20.14 3.32
N TYR A 368 -2.92 -21.17 2.84
CA TYR A 368 -1.94 -21.05 1.78
C TYR A 368 -2.12 -22.18 0.76
N VAL A 369 -1.92 -21.87 -0.52
CA VAL A 369 -2.00 -22.81 -1.63
C VAL A 369 -1.08 -24.02 -1.39
N GLY A 370 -1.57 -25.19 -1.69
CA GLY A 370 -0.86 -26.45 -1.57
C GLY A 370 -1.18 -27.44 -2.70
N MET A 371 -0.95 -28.70 -2.40
CA MET A 371 -1.21 -29.82 -3.30
C MET A 371 -1.68 -31.04 -2.49
N THR A 372 -2.40 -30.82 -1.38
CA THR A 372 -2.87 -31.92 -0.51
C THR A 372 -4.13 -32.56 -1.07
N GLY A 373 -4.37 -33.84 -0.79
CA GLY A 373 -5.52 -34.59 -1.30
C GLY A 373 -5.34 -35.07 -2.74
N LEU A 374 -6.43 -35.02 -3.54
CA LEU A 374 -6.43 -35.47 -4.94
C LEU A 374 -6.08 -34.30 -5.87
N ALA A 375 -4.82 -33.87 -5.86
CA ALA A 375 -4.30 -32.78 -6.66
C ALA A 375 -3.10 -33.26 -7.53
N THR A 376 -3.02 -32.80 -8.77
CA THR A 376 -1.94 -33.12 -9.71
C THR A 376 -0.84 -32.07 -9.76
N GLY A 377 -1.04 -30.92 -9.13
CA GLY A 377 -0.10 -29.81 -9.03
C GLY A 377 -0.60 -28.76 -8.06
N PRO A 378 0.22 -27.76 -7.69
CA PRO A 378 -0.18 -26.70 -6.76
C PRO A 378 -1.32 -25.85 -7.33
N HIS A 379 -2.44 -25.77 -6.61
CA HIS A 379 -3.59 -24.94 -6.97
C HIS A 379 -4.52 -24.75 -5.78
N LEU A 380 -5.38 -23.74 -5.84
CA LEU A 380 -6.55 -23.60 -4.98
C LEU A 380 -7.76 -24.18 -5.67
N HIS A 381 -8.43 -25.14 -5.06
CA HIS A 381 -9.79 -25.52 -5.41
C HIS A 381 -10.78 -24.65 -4.66
N TYR A 382 -11.60 -23.87 -5.38
CA TYR A 382 -12.54 -22.91 -4.80
C TYR A 382 -13.98 -23.23 -5.23
N GLU A 383 -14.86 -23.38 -4.23
CA GLU A 383 -16.30 -23.59 -4.47
C GLU A 383 -17.12 -22.46 -3.86
N TYR A 384 -18.20 -22.11 -4.54
CA TYR A 384 -19.25 -21.20 -4.09
C TYR A 384 -20.59 -21.95 -4.09
N ARG A 385 -21.19 -22.08 -2.91
CA ARG A 385 -22.43 -22.84 -2.71
C ARG A 385 -23.52 -21.92 -2.21
N VAL A 386 -24.72 -22.01 -2.82
CA VAL A 386 -25.93 -21.29 -2.39
C VAL A 386 -27.00 -22.33 -2.09
N ASN A 387 -27.53 -22.36 -0.87
CA ASN A 387 -28.47 -23.37 -0.40
C ASN A 387 -27.99 -24.80 -0.68
N GLY A 388 -26.70 -25.06 -0.48
CA GLY A 388 -26.06 -26.35 -0.74
C GLY A 388 -25.83 -26.66 -2.23
N VAL A 389 -26.32 -25.83 -3.15
CA VAL A 389 -26.15 -26.01 -4.61
C VAL A 389 -24.84 -25.33 -5.04
N PHE A 390 -23.98 -26.08 -5.75
CA PHE A 390 -22.75 -25.56 -6.32
C PHE A 390 -23.04 -24.58 -7.46
N LYS A 391 -22.45 -23.41 -7.41
CA LYS A 391 -22.52 -22.37 -8.43
C LYS A 391 -21.14 -22.10 -8.99
N ASN A 392 -21.07 -21.71 -10.26
CA ASN A 392 -19.81 -21.28 -10.86
C ASN A 392 -19.39 -19.92 -10.28
N PRO A 393 -18.30 -19.84 -9.49
CA PRO A 393 -17.89 -18.59 -8.86
C PRO A 393 -17.49 -17.50 -9.86
N GLN A 394 -17.08 -17.88 -11.08
CA GLN A 394 -16.69 -16.94 -12.13
C GLN A 394 -17.87 -16.18 -12.74
N THR A 395 -19.06 -16.82 -12.80
CA THR A 395 -20.23 -16.28 -13.54
C THR A 395 -21.45 -16.04 -12.67
N VAL A 396 -21.49 -16.57 -11.45
CA VAL A 396 -22.64 -16.34 -10.55
C VAL A 396 -22.79 -14.85 -10.23
N ALA A 397 -24.03 -14.37 -10.23
CA ALA A 397 -24.32 -13.04 -9.70
C ALA A 397 -24.03 -13.04 -8.20
N LEU A 398 -22.92 -12.41 -7.81
CA LEU A 398 -22.56 -12.24 -6.42
C LEU A 398 -23.47 -11.17 -5.78
N PRO A 399 -24.02 -11.42 -4.59
CA PRO A 399 -24.78 -10.39 -3.90
C PRO A 399 -23.89 -9.18 -3.63
N GLY A 400 -24.45 -7.97 -3.68
CA GLY A 400 -23.82 -6.78 -3.13
C GLY A 400 -23.64 -6.99 -1.61
N ALA A 401 -22.66 -6.33 -1.02
CA ALA A 401 -22.60 -6.23 0.43
C ALA A 401 -23.86 -5.47 0.94
N SER A 402 -24.17 -5.63 2.20
CA SER A 402 -25.33 -4.97 2.80
C SER A 402 -25.28 -3.45 2.58
N PRO A 403 -26.38 -2.82 2.19
CA PRO A 403 -26.46 -1.36 2.14
C PRO A 403 -26.24 -0.79 3.54
N ILE A 404 -26.04 0.52 3.63
CA ILE A 404 -25.94 1.21 4.90
C ILE A 404 -27.13 0.82 5.81
N GLU A 405 -26.85 0.49 7.06
CA GLU A 405 -27.90 0.12 8.00
C GLU A 405 -28.88 1.28 8.21
N ALA A 406 -30.18 0.96 8.36
CA ALA A 406 -31.22 1.96 8.50
C ALA A 406 -30.94 2.95 9.64
N ARG A 407 -30.36 2.48 10.76
CA ARG A 407 -29.99 3.31 11.92
C ARG A 407 -28.90 4.36 11.61
N TRP A 408 -28.06 4.14 10.59
CA TRP A 408 -26.98 5.04 10.22
C TRP A 408 -27.28 5.89 8.98
N ARG A 409 -28.48 5.72 8.39
CA ARG A 409 -28.82 6.35 7.10
C ARG A 409 -28.79 7.88 7.16
N GLU A 410 -29.31 8.47 8.22
CA GLU A 410 -29.31 9.93 8.38
C GLU A 410 -27.90 10.48 8.56
N ASP A 411 -27.08 9.85 9.40
CA ASP A 411 -25.68 10.22 9.62
C ASP A 411 -24.88 10.08 8.33
N PHE A 412 -25.08 8.98 7.59
CA PHE A 412 -24.49 8.78 6.27
C PHE A 412 -24.82 9.92 5.31
N LEU A 413 -26.09 10.26 5.16
CA LEU A 413 -26.54 11.33 4.25
C LEU A 413 -25.95 12.68 4.65
N ALA A 414 -25.93 13.02 5.93
CA ALA A 414 -25.35 14.25 6.44
C ALA A 414 -23.85 14.36 6.16
N LYS A 415 -23.09 13.29 6.37
CA LYS A 415 -21.64 13.23 6.13
C LYS A 415 -21.26 13.13 4.65
N SER A 416 -22.08 12.49 3.83
CA SER A 416 -21.81 12.30 2.41
C SER A 416 -22.14 13.52 1.55
N ALA A 417 -23.14 14.32 1.93
CA ALA A 417 -23.57 15.48 1.14
C ALA A 417 -22.42 16.46 0.80
N PRO A 418 -21.61 16.95 1.75
CA PRO A 418 -20.51 17.87 1.44
C PRO A 418 -19.42 17.19 0.57
N LEU A 419 -19.22 15.89 0.71
CA LEU A 419 -18.25 15.14 -0.09
C LEU A 419 -18.72 15.00 -1.54
N LEU A 420 -20.01 14.76 -1.76
CA LEU A 420 -20.58 14.70 -3.12
C LEU A 420 -20.51 16.06 -3.82
N VAL A 421 -20.73 17.16 -3.09
CA VAL A 421 -20.56 18.52 -3.64
C VAL A 421 -19.12 18.76 -4.11
N SER A 422 -18.12 18.18 -3.45
CA SER A 422 -16.71 18.32 -3.88
C SER A 422 -16.40 17.66 -5.23
N LEU A 423 -17.23 16.73 -5.67
CA LEU A 423 -17.11 16.06 -6.98
C LEU A 423 -17.70 16.91 -8.12
N GLU A 424 -18.61 17.83 -7.80
CA GLU A 424 -19.20 18.69 -8.85
C GLU A 424 -18.13 19.60 -9.47
N PRO A 425 -18.25 19.98 -10.75
CA PRO A 425 -17.39 20.98 -11.34
C PRO A 425 -17.49 22.25 -10.50
N ALA A 426 -16.34 22.88 -10.18
CA ALA A 426 -16.36 24.19 -9.58
C ALA A 426 -17.22 25.09 -10.46
N ALA A 427 -18.29 25.65 -9.93
CA ALA A 427 -19.12 26.60 -10.66
C ALA A 427 -18.20 27.74 -11.12
N GLY A 428 -17.82 27.74 -12.39
CA GLY A 428 -17.08 28.84 -12.99
C GLY A 428 -17.90 30.11 -12.81
N PRO A 429 -17.26 31.31 -12.74
CA PRO A 429 -17.99 32.54 -12.66
C PRO A 429 -18.98 32.57 -13.83
N MET A 430 -20.28 32.65 -13.54
CA MET A 430 -21.28 32.93 -14.57
C MET A 430 -20.88 34.26 -15.23
N LEU A 431 -20.34 34.20 -16.42
CA LEU A 431 -20.27 35.35 -17.27
C LEU A 431 -21.70 35.71 -17.63
N VAL A 432 -22.29 36.60 -16.83
CA VAL A 432 -23.52 37.28 -17.21
C VAL A 432 -23.17 38.11 -18.41
N SER A 433 -23.43 37.60 -19.63
CA SER A 433 -23.42 38.39 -20.82
C SER A 433 -24.53 39.43 -20.74
N ARG A 434 -24.15 40.70 -20.59
CA ARG A 434 -25.04 41.84 -20.80
C ARG A 434 -25.25 42.06 -22.31
#